data_8aaf8fba6656dce106bb28b91c334f8c
#
_entry.id   8aaf8fba6656dce106bb28b91c334f8c
#
_cell.length_a   1.000
_cell.length_b   1.000
_cell.length_c   1.000
_cell.angle_alpha   90.00
_cell.angle_beta   90.00
_cell.angle_gamma   90.00
#
_symmetry.space_group_name_H-M   'P 1'
#
loop_
_entity.id
_entity.type
_entity.pdbx_description
1 polymer ?
#
loop_
_entity_poly.entity_id
_entity_poly.type
_entity_poly.pdbx_seq_one_letter_code
_entity_poly.pdbx_strand_id
1 'polypeptide(L)'
;MICEYEGTKYNGFQSQSTNNTIQDKIEHSINKIVNRSINIEYAGRTDSGVHARHQVISVNLKWNHDPIKLQNAINNYLPTDIRVKNIKIAPEHFHPRKSAISRSYEYSILRSDNSDVFTRNTVLKFSHDLNLYYINKCLNILKGKHKFRNFCKKDSIPENPIRILYETS
;
A
#
# COMPACT_ATOMS: atom_id res chain seq x y z
N MET A 1 5.99 -9.90 -5.99
CA MET A 1 6.82 -8.68 -5.92
C MET A 1 6.45 -7.88 -4.68
N ILE A 2 7.43 -7.20 -4.10
CA ILE A 2 7.21 -6.21 -3.03
C ILE A 2 7.54 -4.85 -3.62
N CYS A 3 6.63 -3.88 -3.51
CA CYS A 3 6.85 -2.51 -3.95
C CYS A 3 6.60 -1.50 -2.83
N GLU A 4 7.29 -0.37 -2.95
CA GLU A 4 7.08 0.82 -2.15
C GLU A 4 6.75 1.99 -3.05
N TYR A 5 6.00 2.94 -2.51
CA TYR A 5 5.64 4.17 -3.23
C TYR A 5 5.28 5.32 -2.30
N GLU A 6 5.60 6.53 -2.78
CA GLU A 6 5.10 7.77 -2.24
C GLU A 6 3.82 8.16 -3.02
N GLY A 7 2.67 8.06 -2.36
CA GLY A 7 1.35 8.15 -3.03
C GLY A 7 0.84 9.56 -3.32
N THR A 8 1.53 10.62 -2.89
CA THR A 8 1.03 12.01 -2.93
C THR A 8 0.52 12.45 -4.29
N LYS A 9 1.19 12.03 -5.37
CA LYS A 9 0.86 12.42 -6.74
C LYS A 9 -0.15 11.52 -7.45
N TYR A 10 -0.63 10.47 -6.76
CA TYR A 10 -1.45 9.43 -7.37
C TYR A 10 -2.86 9.38 -6.82
N ASN A 11 -3.80 9.01 -7.67
CA ASN A 11 -5.20 8.80 -7.33
C ASN A 11 -5.45 7.45 -6.62
N GLY A 12 -4.54 7.08 -5.72
CA GLY A 12 -4.54 5.80 -5.03
C GLY A 12 -3.86 4.67 -5.81
N PHE A 13 -4.04 3.46 -5.31
CA PHE A 13 -3.39 2.29 -5.90
C PHE A 13 -4.11 1.77 -7.14
N GLN A 14 -5.42 1.52 -7.04
CA GLN A 14 -6.21 0.83 -8.08
C GLN A 14 -6.41 1.68 -9.32
N SER A 15 -6.26 1.07 -10.50
CA SER A 15 -6.52 1.70 -11.80
C SER A 15 -7.92 2.31 -11.87
N GLN A 16 -7.99 3.49 -12.43
CA GLN A 16 -9.18 4.31 -12.64
C GLN A 16 -9.11 4.99 -14.00
N SER A 17 -10.23 5.60 -14.44
CA SER A 17 -10.31 6.29 -15.73
C SER A 17 -9.30 7.44 -15.90
N THR A 18 -8.74 7.95 -14.81
CA THR A 18 -7.72 9.00 -14.82
C THR A 18 -6.34 8.53 -15.28
N ASN A 19 -6.09 7.21 -15.30
CA ASN A 19 -4.80 6.58 -15.63
C ASN A 19 -3.60 7.13 -14.85
N ASN A 20 -3.85 7.68 -13.65
CA ASN A 20 -2.81 8.21 -12.77
C ASN A 20 -2.80 7.52 -11.41
N THR A 21 -2.69 6.19 -11.42
CA THR A 21 -2.63 5.36 -10.22
C THR A 21 -1.31 4.59 -10.14
N ILE A 22 -1.00 4.06 -8.96
CA ILE A 22 0.20 3.23 -8.74
C ILE A 22 0.14 1.98 -9.64
N GLN A 23 -1.03 1.34 -9.74
CA GLN A 23 -1.26 0.17 -10.59
C GLN A 23 -0.93 0.49 -12.05
N ASP A 24 -1.45 1.59 -12.60
CA ASP A 24 -1.22 1.99 -13.99
C ASP A 24 0.28 2.15 -14.29
N LYS A 25 1.05 2.75 -13.36
CA LYS A 25 2.49 2.95 -13.56
C LYS A 25 3.25 1.63 -13.54
N ILE A 26 2.90 0.72 -12.63
CA ILE A 26 3.54 -0.61 -12.53
C ILE A 26 3.20 -1.45 -13.78
N GLU A 27 1.92 -1.53 -14.17
CA GLU A 27 1.47 -2.27 -15.34
C GLU A 27 2.12 -1.73 -16.62
N HIS A 28 2.14 -0.41 -16.80
CA HIS A 28 2.81 0.23 -17.92
C HIS A 28 4.30 -0.15 -18.00
N SER A 29 5.01 -0.12 -16.87
CA SER A 29 6.43 -0.49 -16.81
C SER A 29 6.67 -1.94 -17.19
N ILE A 30 5.84 -2.86 -16.72
CA ILE A 30 5.94 -4.28 -17.08
C ILE A 30 5.56 -4.50 -18.55
N ASN A 31 4.50 -3.83 -19.05
CA ASN A 31 4.07 -3.93 -20.45
C ASN A 31 5.17 -3.53 -21.44
N LYS A 32 5.97 -2.50 -21.08
CA LYS A 32 7.15 -2.10 -21.89
C LYS A 32 8.21 -3.18 -22.01
N ILE A 33 8.36 -4.03 -21.00
CA ILE A 33 9.36 -5.09 -20.95
C ILE A 33 8.88 -6.32 -21.70
N VAL A 34 7.62 -6.72 -21.50
CA VAL A 34 7.08 -7.98 -22.05
C VAL A 34 6.33 -7.80 -23.37
N ASN A 35 6.20 -6.55 -23.83
CA ASN A 35 5.51 -6.15 -25.06
C ASN A 35 4.08 -6.71 -25.19
N ARG A 36 3.36 -6.78 -24.07
CA ARG A 36 1.95 -7.20 -24.01
C ARG A 36 1.26 -6.57 -22.83
N SER A 37 -0.07 -6.41 -22.91
CA SER A 37 -0.88 -5.97 -21.78
C SER A 37 -0.90 -7.05 -20.70
N ILE A 38 -0.67 -6.63 -19.45
CA ILE A 38 -0.77 -7.48 -18.27
C ILE A 38 -1.61 -6.77 -17.21
N ASN A 39 -2.19 -7.55 -16.33
CA ASN A 39 -2.86 -7.06 -15.12
C ASN A 39 -2.12 -7.60 -13.89
N ILE A 40 -1.96 -6.76 -12.89
CA ILE A 40 -1.42 -7.17 -11.59
C ILE A 40 -2.53 -7.42 -10.58
N GLU A 41 -2.29 -8.38 -9.69
CA GLU A 41 -3.06 -8.54 -8.46
C GLU A 41 -2.29 -7.91 -7.30
N TYR A 42 -2.99 -7.43 -6.26
CA TYR A 42 -2.38 -6.72 -5.13
C TYR A 42 -3.06 -7.04 -3.80
N ALA A 43 -2.31 -6.86 -2.70
CA ALA A 43 -2.75 -7.23 -1.36
C ALA A 43 -3.85 -6.32 -0.80
N GLY A 44 -3.79 -5.04 -1.09
CA GLY A 44 -4.77 -4.07 -0.61
C GLY A 44 -4.78 -2.78 -1.41
N ARG A 45 -5.94 -2.13 -1.46
CA ARG A 45 -6.07 -0.79 -2.02
C ARG A 45 -5.56 0.22 -1.01
N THR A 46 -4.88 1.24 -1.50
CA THR A 46 -4.61 2.47 -0.78
C THR A 46 -5.37 3.60 -1.46
N ASP A 47 -5.90 4.51 -0.67
CA ASP A 47 -6.60 5.69 -1.16
C ASP A 47 -5.62 6.72 -1.75
N SER A 48 -6.15 7.77 -2.39
CA SER A 48 -5.35 8.87 -2.94
C SER A 48 -4.44 9.48 -1.88
N GLY A 49 -3.18 9.69 -2.24
CA GLY A 49 -2.16 10.27 -1.36
C GLY A 49 -1.52 9.30 -0.36
N VAL A 50 -2.05 8.09 -0.18
CA VAL A 50 -1.52 7.12 0.80
C VAL A 50 -0.26 6.45 0.26
N HIS A 51 0.75 6.33 1.12
CA HIS A 51 2.03 5.69 0.83
C HIS A 51 2.00 4.20 1.19
N ALA A 52 2.96 3.44 0.70
CA ALA A 52 3.23 2.09 1.18
C ALA A 52 4.73 1.79 1.15
N ARG A 53 5.22 1.09 2.18
CA ARG A 53 6.60 0.59 2.26
C ARG A 53 6.74 -0.84 1.72
N HIS A 54 5.65 -1.65 1.78
CA HIS A 54 5.67 -3.08 1.47
C HIS A 54 4.33 -3.55 0.86
N GLN A 55 3.88 -2.92 -0.24
CA GLN A 55 2.73 -3.43 -0.98
C GLN A 55 3.14 -4.71 -1.72
N VAL A 56 2.39 -5.77 -1.50
CA VAL A 56 2.60 -7.05 -2.19
C VAL A 56 1.72 -7.10 -3.44
N ILE A 57 2.35 -7.39 -4.57
CA ILE A 57 1.67 -7.60 -5.85
C ILE A 57 2.08 -8.93 -6.47
N SER A 58 1.22 -9.52 -7.29
CA SER A 58 1.55 -10.65 -8.15
C SER A 58 1.19 -10.36 -9.60
N VAL A 59 1.91 -11.01 -10.50
CA VAL A 59 1.69 -10.93 -11.92
C VAL A 59 2.07 -12.27 -12.55
N ASN A 60 1.28 -12.73 -13.51
CA ASN A 60 1.60 -13.94 -14.25
C ASN A 60 2.44 -13.58 -15.49
N LEU A 61 3.72 -13.93 -15.44
CA LEU A 61 4.68 -13.68 -16.51
C LEU A 61 5.44 -14.95 -16.87
N LYS A 62 5.65 -15.16 -18.17
CA LYS A 62 6.69 -16.09 -18.64
C LYS A 62 8.01 -15.33 -18.65
N TRP A 63 8.85 -15.59 -17.65
CA TRP A 63 10.14 -14.94 -17.48
C TRP A 63 11.22 -15.99 -17.22
N ASN A 64 12.13 -16.16 -18.19
CA ASN A 64 13.14 -17.22 -18.16
C ASN A 64 14.51 -16.73 -17.67
N HIS A 65 14.58 -15.51 -17.15
CA HIS A 65 15.80 -14.91 -16.63
C HIS A 65 15.72 -14.73 -15.12
N ASP A 66 16.85 -14.36 -14.53
CA ASP A 66 16.92 -14.01 -13.11
C ASP A 66 15.85 -12.95 -12.74
N PRO A 67 15.09 -13.16 -11.65
CA PRO A 67 14.15 -12.17 -11.14
C PRO A 67 14.76 -10.78 -10.89
N ILE A 68 16.04 -10.69 -10.53
CA ILE A 68 16.75 -9.42 -10.34
C ILE A 68 16.82 -8.63 -11.64
N LYS A 69 17.01 -9.28 -12.80
CA LYS A 69 16.98 -8.60 -14.10
C LYS A 69 15.61 -7.99 -14.39
N LEU A 70 14.53 -8.68 -14.04
CA LEU A 70 13.17 -8.15 -14.16
C LEU A 70 12.95 -6.96 -13.23
N GLN A 71 13.40 -7.06 -11.97
CA GLN A 71 13.31 -5.96 -11.01
C GLN A 71 14.00 -4.69 -11.51
N ASN A 72 15.23 -4.83 -12.01
CA ASN A 72 15.99 -3.71 -12.54
C ASN A 72 15.32 -3.11 -13.79
N ALA A 73 14.84 -3.97 -14.69
CA ALA A 73 14.13 -3.51 -15.89
C ALA A 73 12.83 -2.76 -15.54
N ILE A 74 12.03 -3.27 -14.60
CA ILE A 74 10.81 -2.58 -14.15
C ILE A 74 11.17 -1.22 -13.53
N ASN A 75 12.17 -1.18 -12.64
CA ASN A 75 12.60 0.03 -11.97
C ASN A 75 13.17 1.10 -12.91
N ASN A 76 13.70 0.72 -14.07
CA ASN A 76 14.14 1.68 -15.08
C ASN A 76 12.98 2.43 -15.77
N TYR A 77 11.80 1.81 -15.84
CA TYR A 77 10.59 2.42 -16.42
C TYR A 77 9.69 3.08 -15.39
N LEU A 78 9.84 2.73 -14.10
CA LEU A 78 9.05 3.33 -13.02
C LEU A 78 9.49 4.76 -12.73
N PRO A 79 8.54 5.66 -12.38
CA PRO A 79 8.88 6.96 -11.83
C PRO A 79 9.62 6.81 -10.49
N THR A 80 10.36 7.86 -10.09
CA THR A 80 11.26 7.83 -8.93
C THR A 80 10.56 7.61 -7.59
N ASP A 81 9.27 7.88 -7.51
CA ASP A 81 8.40 7.74 -6.34
C ASP A 81 7.71 6.37 -6.23
N ILE A 82 8.00 5.43 -7.15
CA ILE A 82 7.57 4.03 -7.08
C ILE A 82 8.78 3.12 -7.30
N ARG A 83 8.93 2.08 -6.47
CA ARG A 83 10.03 1.11 -6.58
C ARG A 83 9.57 -0.31 -6.31
N VAL A 84 10.02 -1.25 -7.14
CA VAL A 84 9.97 -2.69 -6.85
C VAL A 84 11.23 -3.04 -6.07
N LYS A 85 11.07 -3.51 -4.82
CA LYS A 85 12.17 -3.82 -3.89
C LYS A 85 12.61 -5.27 -3.97
N ASN A 86 11.68 -6.18 -4.28
CA ASN A 86 11.98 -7.60 -4.31
C ASN A 86 11.02 -8.33 -5.26
N ILE A 87 11.56 -9.27 -6.01
CA ILE A 87 10.80 -10.20 -6.85
C ILE A 87 11.14 -11.63 -6.45
N LYS A 88 10.12 -12.44 -6.22
CA LYS A 88 10.24 -13.88 -5.98
C LYS A 88 9.21 -14.63 -6.82
N ILE A 89 9.57 -15.84 -7.23
CA ILE A 89 8.61 -16.78 -7.79
C ILE A 89 7.68 -17.22 -6.67
N ALA A 90 6.40 -17.17 -6.92
CA ALA A 90 5.37 -17.59 -5.96
C ALA A 90 4.71 -18.90 -6.43
N PRO A 91 4.16 -19.71 -5.51
CA PRO A 91 3.33 -20.86 -5.88
C PRO A 91 2.13 -20.43 -6.74
N GLU A 92 1.65 -21.32 -7.59
CA GLU A 92 0.56 -21.04 -8.54
C GLU A 92 -0.73 -20.56 -7.85
N HIS A 93 -1.03 -21.09 -6.68
CA HIS A 93 -2.21 -20.71 -5.88
C HIS A 93 -2.04 -19.43 -5.05
N PHE A 94 -0.86 -18.78 -5.10
CA PHE A 94 -0.61 -17.56 -4.35
C PHE A 94 -1.44 -16.39 -4.88
N HIS A 95 -2.19 -15.76 -3.97
CA HIS A 95 -2.93 -14.53 -4.26
C HIS A 95 -2.60 -13.48 -3.20
N PRO A 96 -2.07 -12.29 -3.56
CA PRO A 96 -1.57 -11.30 -2.60
C PRO A 96 -2.57 -10.92 -1.50
N ARG A 97 -3.85 -10.79 -1.86
CA ARG A 97 -4.92 -10.40 -0.93
C ARG A 97 -5.39 -11.55 -0.05
N LYS A 98 -5.57 -12.75 -0.64
CA LYS A 98 -6.14 -13.92 0.06
C LYS A 98 -5.11 -14.62 0.93
N SER A 99 -3.84 -14.65 0.48
CA SER A 99 -2.72 -15.27 1.21
C SER A 99 -2.13 -14.35 2.28
N ALA A 100 -2.61 -13.11 2.41
CA ALA A 100 -2.13 -12.18 3.43
C ALA A 100 -2.55 -12.63 4.83
N ILE A 101 -1.60 -12.75 5.74
CA ILE A 101 -1.82 -13.12 7.14
C ILE A 101 -2.18 -11.88 7.97
N SER A 102 -1.46 -10.78 7.74
CA SER A 102 -1.69 -9.52 8.45
C SER A 102 -1.36 -8.31 7.56
N ARG A 103 -1.76 -7.14 8.02
CA ARG A 103 -1.40 -5.83 7.44
C ARG A 103 -1.05 -4.89 8.57
N SER A 104 0.00 -4.12 8.38
CA SER A 104 0.42 -3.08 9.32
C SER A 104 0.16 -1.71 8.70
N TYR A 105 -0.30 -0.78 9.52
CA TYR A 105 -0.54 0.61 9.14
C TYR A 105 0.21 1.51 10.11
N GLU A 106 0.92 2.49 9.58
CA GLU A 106 1.63 3.51 10.33
C GLU A 106 1.01 4.87 10.03
N TYR A 107 0.73 5.63 11.07
CA TYR A 107 0.20 6.98 10.97
C TYR A 107 1.16 7.94 11.68
N SER A 108 1.94 8.69 10.90
CA SER A 108 2.94 9.60 11.43
C SER A 108 2.34 10.98 11.67
N ILE A 109 2.41 11.45 12.91
CA ILE A 109 1.89 12.76 13.32
C ILE A 109 3.05 13.58 13.88
N LEU A 110 3.23 14.78 13.35
CA LEU A 110 4.21 15.76 13.85
C LEU A 110 3.48 16.88 14.57
N ARG A 111 3.77 17.05 15.86
CA ARG A 111 3.36 18.20 16.63
C ARG A 111 4.37 19.32 16.39
N SER A 112 4.13 20.19 15.46
CA SER A 112 4.98 21.35 15.20
C SER A 112 4.30 22.33 14.26
N ASP A 113 4.46 23.60 14.53
CA ASP A 113 4.10 24.68 13.59
C ASP A 113 5.14 24.83 12.49
N ASN A 114 6.35 24.26 12.68
CA ASN A 114 7.43 24.29 11.71
C ASN A 114 7.27 23.16 10.69
N SER A 115 7.10 23.56 9.44
CA SER A 115 7.04 22.61 8.34
C SER A 115 8.43 22.16 7.93
N ASP A 116 8.73 20.89 8.13
CA ASP A 116 9.90 20.27 7.52
C ASP A 116 9.57 19.88 6.06
N VAL A 117 10.41 20.36 5.14
CA VAL A 117 10.25 20.10 3.70
C VAL A 117 10.42 18.62 3.38
N PHE A 118 11.24 17.89 4.13
CA PHE A 118 11.54 16.47 3.87
C PHE A 118 10.42 15.54 4.34
N THR A 119 9.63 15.95 5.33
CA THR A 119 8.53 15.12 5.88
C THR A 119 7.14 15.59 5.46
N ARG A 120 7.03 16.69 4.71
CA ARG A 120 5.76 17.36 4.37
C ARG A 120 4.68 16.46 3.74
N ASN A 121 5.10 15.41 3.01
CA ASN A 121 4.20 14.48 2.32
C ASN A 121 3.91 13.21 3.12
N THR A 122 4.67 12.93 4.18
CA THR A 122 4.62 11.65 4.90
C THR A 122 4.15 11.76 6.34
N VAL A 123 3.95 12.99 6.83
CA VAL A 123 3.59 13.26 8.22
C VAL A 123 2.41 14.21 8.27
N LEU A 124 1.38 13.86 9.05
CA LEU A 124 0.29 14.76 9.36
C LEU A 124 0.78 15.81 10.37
N LYS A 125 0.68 17.08 10.00
CA LYS A 125 0.91 18.17 10.95
C LYS A 125 -0.32 18.39 11.81
N PHE A 126 -0.09 18.47 13.11
CA PHE A 126 -1.14 18.68 14.07
C PHE A 126 -0.71 19.74 15.08
N SER A 127 -1.39 20.89 15.08
CA SER A 127 -1.03 22.07 15.88
C SER A 127 -1.50 22.01 17.33
N HIS A 128 -2.40 21.09 17.66
CA HIS A 128 -2.96 20.98 19.02
C HIS A 128 -2.19 19.96 19.86
N ASP A 129 -2.34 20.06 21.17
CA ASP A 129 -1.77 19.08 22.08
C ASP A 129 -2.41 17.70 21.92
N LEU A 130 -1.56 16.70 21.70
CA LEU A 130 -1.95 15.30 21.66
C LEU A 130 -1.70 14.67 23.03
N ASN A 131 -2.75 14.21 23.66
CA ASN A 131 -2.61 13.46 24.90
C ASN A 131 -2.33 11.99 24.58
N LEU A 132 -1.05 11.62 24.60
CA LEU A 132 -0.61 10.26 24.27
C LEU A 132 -1.20 9.19 25.21
N TYR A 133 -1.48 9.54 26.47
CA TYR A 133 -2.12 8.62 27.41
C TYR A 133 -3.52 8.23 26.93
N TYR A 134 -4.34 9.19 26.55
CA TYR A 134 -5.68 8.89 26.03
C TYR A 134 -5.65 8.20 24.66
N ILE A 135 -4.72 8.58 23.79
CA ILE A 135 -4.53 7.89 22.49
C ILE A 135 -4.23 6.40 22.72
N ASN A 136 -3.25 6.09 23.57
CA ASN A 136 -2.90 4.71 23.89
C ASN A 136 -4.04 3.94 24.55
N LYS A 137 -4.80 4.60 25.44
CA LYS A 137 -6.00 4.02 26.05
C LYS A 137 -7.05 3.65 24.98
N CYS A 138 -7.31 4.53 24.02
CA CYS A 138 -8.24 4.27 22.92
C CYS A 138 -7.74 3.13 22.01
N LEU A 139 -6.46 3.13 21.66
CA LEU A 139 -5.84 2.08 20.85
C LEU A 139 -5.95 0.71 21.53
N ASN A 140 -5.73 0.64 22.85
CA ASN A 140 -5.88 -0.60 23.61
C ASN A 140 -7.31 -1.14 23.61
N ILE A 141 -8.33 -0.28 23.56
CA ILE A 141 -9.74 -0.70 23.44
C ILE A 141 -9.98 -1.38 22.09
N LEU A 142 -9.29 -0.94 21.02
CA LEU A 142 -9.45 -1.49 19.69
C LEU A 142 -8.69 -2.82 19.49
N LYS A 143 -7.76 -3.15 20.40
CA LYS A 143 -6.97 -4.39 20.31
C LYS A 143 -7.88 -5.60 20.53
N GLY A 144 -7.63 -6.65 19.76
CA GLY A 144 -8.40 -7.89 19.82
C GLY A 144 -9.38 -8.04 18.66
N LYS A 145 -10.39 -8.89 18.85
CA LYS A 145 -11.39 -9.24 17.83
C LYS A 145 -12.64 -8.37 17.99
N HIS A 146 -12.90 -7.52 17.02
CA HIS A 146 -14.02 -6.59 17.05
C HIS A 146 -14.79 -6.55 15.74
N LYS A 147 -16.01 -6.05 15.81
CA LYS A 147 -16.88 -5.79 14.68
C LYS A 147 -16.71 -4.32 14.25
N PHE A 148 -15.86 -4.08 13.24
CA PHE A 148 -15.49 -2.73 12.79
C PHE A 148 -16.49 -2.07 11.82
N ARG A 149 -17.77 -2.46 11.85
CA ARG A 149 -18.81 -1.94 10.96
C ARG A 149 -18.90 -0.40 10.97
N ASN A 150 -18.78 0.21 12.16
CA ASN A 150 -18.89 1.66 12.33
C ASN A 150 -17.68 2.44 11.78
N PHE A 151 -16.59 1.75 11.43
CA PHE A 151 -15.42 2.33 10.78
C PHE A 151 -15.45 2.17 9.26
N CYS A 152 -16.50 1.57 8.70
CA CYS A 152 -16.66 1.41 7.25
C CYS A 152 -17.52 2.52 6.68
N LYS A 153 -17.24 2.90 5.42
CA LYS A 153 -18.18 3.74 4.65
C LYS A 153 -19.49 2.97 4.48
N LYS A 154 -20.62 3.64 4.57
CA LYS A 154 -21.97 3.04 4.56
C LYS A 154 -22.18 2.09 3.38
N ASP A 155 -21.73 2.48 2.19
CA ASP A 155 -21.93 1.74 0.93
C ASP A 155 -20.84 0.67 0.67
N SER A 156 -19.88 0.50 1.58
CA SER A 156 -18.77 -0.45 1.43
C SER A 156 -18.57 -1.36 2.65
N ILE A 157 -19.62 -1.55 3.44
CA ILE A 157 -19.58 -2.46 4.59
C ILE A 157 -19.45 -3.89 4.08
N PRO A 158 -18.38 -4.61 4.43
CA PRO A 158 -18.22 -6.00 4.01
C PRO A 158 -19.26 -6.90 4.71
N GLU A 159 -19.62 -8.01 4.08
CA GLU A 159 -20.51 -9.03 4.66
C GLU A 159 -19.99 -9.47 6.04
N ASN A 160 -18.69 -9.72 6.17
CA ASN A 160 -18.05 -9.98 7.46
C ASN A 160 -17.17 -8.81 7.88
N PRO A 161 -17.64 -7.90 8.75
CA PRO A 161 -16.88 -6.75 9.25
C PRO A 161 -15.99 -7.07 10.46
N ILE A 162 -15.89 -8.33 10.87
CA ILE A 162 -15.05 -8.75 12.00
C ILE A 162 -13.58 -8.71 11.58
N ARG A 163 -12.75 -8.06 12.37
CA ARG A 163 -11.29 -8.01 12.22
C ARG A 163 -10.63 -8.25 13.57
N ILE A 164 -9.39 -8.69 13.52
CA ILE A 164 -8.54 -8.84 14.70
C ILE A 164 -7.43 -7.81 14.59
N LEU A 165 -7.33 -6.94 15.58
CA LEU A 165 -6.22 -6.03 15.75
C LEU A 165 -5.23 -6.68 16.70
N TYR A 166 -4.10 -7.15 16.16
CA TYR A 166 -3.13 -7.92 16.94
C TYR A 166 -2.32 -7.03 17.85
N GLU A 167 -1.92 -5.88 17.35
CA GLU A 167 -1.00 -4.97 18.03
C GLU A 167 -1.34 -3.52 17.71
N THR A 168 -1.17 -2.65 18.69
CA THR A 168 -1.24 -1.19 18.60
C THR A 168 -0.14 -0.59 19.43
N SER A 169 0.61 0.37 18.91
CA SER A 169 1.67 1.09 19.58
C SER A 169 1.65 2.57 19.22
#